data_183670314d243952cb944b17dcc274ca
#
_entry.id   183670314d243952cb944b17dcc274ca
#
_cell.length_a   1.000
_cell.length_b   1.000
_cell.length_c   1.000
_cell.angle_alpha   90.00
_cell.angle_beta   90.00
_cell.angle_gamma   90.00
#
_symmetry.space_group_name_H-M   'P 1'
#
loop_
_entity.id
_entity.type
_entity.pdbx_description
1 polymer ?
#
loop_
_entity_poly.entity_id
_entity_poly.type
_entity_poly.pdbx_seq_one_letter_code
_entity_poly.pdbx_strand_id
1 'polypeptide(L)'
;MRVLKQTINIFTDSFLVLYFLQLSNNNILPVGIFNLFKYTMIIITMFTIRNLLKKSKRIFLLRIVVFLNFVFFFLLFIFKEKIINYAWLLGFIGGLEEGLYFSVFNIYESKIPKDNFAKYSGMYTALNSLIAVLIPIIFGSVMSFSGFDKCLIIIFIFVFIKIIISFIYKDVNIPKEDKVNLKKYISILKSDKNVLLSHFVSFSNGLTYSGAFSSLVTVYIIKVFKTGFSLGVLTSVFALVTSFASFIFAHLIKRKQYIFLIKTSNFLTIIALIYMILDCNIYSIIFFNFIQSFAKTYASLINEGNTMIVSNYDIIKKEYKEEYFLNHELFIYFGRLISYAVFCLLAFANNTLYVNVIMVVFIIFIIYRSIVSILLQRKND
;
A
#
# COMPACT_ATOMS: atom_id res chain seq x y z
N MET A 1 -6.06 1.28 16.75
CA MET A 1 -4.84 1.78 16.06
C MET A 1 -4.82 1.47 14.58
N ARG A 2 -4.92 0.20 14.16
CA ARG A 2 -4.86 -0.21 12.74
C ARG A 2 -6.00 0.37 11.90
N VAL A 3 -7.21 0.37 12.43
CA VAL A 3 -8.41 0.97 11.82
C VAL A 3 -8.21 2.49 11.58
N LEU A 4 -7.72 3.22 12.57
CA LEU A 4 -7.42 4.66 12.44
C LEU A 4 -6.29 4.92 11.43
N LYS A 5 -5.27 4.05 11.36
CA LYS A 5 -4.22 4.14 10.34
C LYS A 5 -4.80 3.98 8.93
N GLN A 6 -5.73 3.05 8.74
CA GLN A 6 -6.40 2.86 7.45
C GLN A 6 -7.20 4.09 7.02
N THR A 7 -7.94 4.72 7.94
CA THR A 7 -8.65 5.98 7.67
C THR A 7 -7.70 7.07 7.19
N ILE A 8 -6.55 7.21 7.87
CA ILE A 8 -5.51 8.18 7.51
C ILE A 8 -4.89 7.85 6.15
N ASN A 9 -4.63 6.57 5.87
CA ASN A 9 -4.06 6.14 4.59
C ASN A 9 -5.02 6.44 3.42
N ILE A 10 -6.33 6.20 3.57
CA ILE A 10 -7.32 6.56 2.55
C ILE A 10 -7.26 8.06 2.23
N PHE A 11 -7.14 8.91 3.25
CA PHE A 11 -6.99 10.34 3.03
C PHE A 11 -5.69 10.67 2.29
N THR A 12 -4.55 10.16 2.74
CA THR A 12 -3.24 10.47 2.13
C THR A 12 -3.09 9.91 0.72
N ASP A 13 -3.62 8.72 0.45
CA ASP A 13 -3.45 8.06 -0.85
C ASP A 13 -4.42 8.57 -1.93
N SER A 14 -5.53 9.23 -1.53
CA SER A 14 -6.54 9.73 -2.48
C SER A 14 -6.73 11.24 -2.41
N PHE A 15 -7.07 11.78 -1.25
CA PHE A 15 -7.46 13.18 -1.11
C PHE A 15 -6.27 14.14 -1.03
N LEU A 16 -5.14 13.72 -0.45
CA LEU A 16 -3.91 14.50 -0.53
C LEU A 16 -3.37 14.53 -1.96
N VAL A 17 -3.48 13.43 -2.71
CA VAL A 17 -3.14 13.40 -4.14
C VAL A 17 -4.01 14.38 -4.93
N LEU A 18 -5.33 14.37 -4.69
CA LEU A 18 -6.25 15.33 -5.29
C LEU A 18 -5.85 16.78 -4.97
N TYR A 19 -5.52 17.06 -3.70
CA TYR A 19 -5.09 18.40 -3.28
C TYR A 19 -3.80 18.84 -3.97
N PHE A 20 -2.80 17.97 -4.06
CA PHE A 20 -1.56 18.25 -4.80
C PHE A 20 -1.83 18.57 -6.28
N LEU A 21 -2.72 17.81 -6.93
CA LEU A 21 -3.06 18.04 -8.33
C LEU A 21 -3.80 19.37 -8.53
N GLN A 22 -4.71 19.72 -7.63
CA GLN A 22 -5.41 21.00 -7.66
C GLN A 22 -4.45 22.19 -7.53
N LEU A 23 -3.50 22.11 -6.59
CA LEU A 23 -2.52 23.17 -6.36
C LEU A 23 -1.45 23.27 -7.46
N SER A 24 -1.14 22.17 -8.14
CA SER A 24 -0.10 22.10 -9.18
C SER A 24 -0.63 22.23 -10.61
N ASN A 25 -1.88 22.64 -10.80
CA ASN A 25 -2.53 22.69 -12.12
C ASN A 25 -2.44 21.32 -12.87
N ASN A 26 -2.75 20.25 -12.17
CA ASN A 26 -2.68 18.86 -12.63
C ASN A 26 -1.27 18.35 -12.97
N ASN A 27 -0.22 19.01 -12.50
CA ASN A 27 1.12 18.45 -12.58
C ASN A 27 1.26 17.31 -11.56
N ILE A 28 1.67 16.13 -12.04
CA ILE A 28 1.79 14.92 -11.22
C ILE A 28 3.12 14.82 -10.47
N LEU A 29 4.08 15.69 -10.78
CA LEU A 29 5.42 15.63 -10.21
C LEU A 29 5.45 15.75 -8.67
N PRO A 30 4.68 16.67 -8.01
CA PRO A 30 4.65 16.73 -6.54
C PRO A 30 4.19 15.42 -5.89
N VAL A 31 3.23 14.72 -6.51
CA VAL A 31 2.77 13.39 -6.05
C VAL A 31 3.89 12.37 -6.17
N GLY A 32 4.63 12.42 -7.28
CA GLY A 32 5.79 11.55 -7.50
C GLY A 32 6.88 11.79 -6.47
N ILE A 33 7.29 13.04 -6.25
CA ILE A 33 8.32 13.43 -5.27
C ILE A 33 7.92 13.00 -3.86
N PHE A 34 6.69 13.31 -3.44
CA PHE A 34 6.17 12.88 -2.14
C PHE A 34 6.34 11.38 -1.91
N ASN A 35 5.88 10.56 -2.85
CA ASN A 35 5.94 9.11 -2.72
C ASN A 35 7.37 8.55 -2.87
N LEU A 36 8.20 9.14 -3.72
CA LEU A 36 9.61 8.75 -3.86
C LEU A 36 10.35 8.90 -2.52
N PHE A 37 10.23 10.05 -1.87
CA PHE A 37 10.82 10.27 -0.55
C PHE A 37 10.18 9.40 0.53
N LYS A 38 8.85 9.21 0.49
CA LYS A 38 8.11 8.33 1.40
C LYS A 38 8.68 6.90 1.36
N TYR A 39 8.78 6.29 0.19
CA TYR A 39 9.25 4.90 0.08
C TYR A 39 10.74 4.75 0.32
N THR A 40 11.57 5.74 -0.03
CA THR A 40 12.98 5.77 0.34
C THR A 40 13.13 5.74 1.86
N MET A 41 12.38 6.57 2.58
CA MET A 41 12.47 6.62 4.04
C MET A 41 11.87 5.40 4.73
N ILE A 42 10.84 4.78 4.19
CA ILE A 42 10.35 3.49 4.69
C ILE A 42 11.47 2.44 4.66
N ILE A 43 12.15 2.31 3.52
CA ILE A 43 13.25 1.34 3.36
C ILE A 43 14.36 1.62 4.37
N ILE A 44 14.84 2.86 4.46
CA ILE A 44 15.89 3.26 5.41
C ILE A 44 15.44 2.93 6.85
N THR A 45 14.21 3.29 7.20
CA THR A 45 13.65 3.03 8.54
C THR A 45 13.57 1.54 8.84
N MET A 46 13.12 0.71 7.91
CA MET A 46 13.05 -0.75 8.10
C MET A 46 14.42 -1.41 8.27
N PHE A 47 15.49 -0.85 7.69
CA PHE A 47 16.85 -1.31 7.95
C PHE A 47 17.36 -0.86 9.32
N THR A 48 17.15 0.39 9.70
CA THR A 48 17.72 0.98 10.94
C THR A 48 16.95 0.54 12.19
N ILE A 49 15.64 0.34 12.08
CA ILE A 49 14.77 0.01 13.23
C ILE A 49 15.12 -1.33 13.87
N ARG A 50 15.69 -2.28 13.13
CA ARG A 50 16.11 -3.59 13.66
C ARG A 50 17.02 -3.45 14.88
N ASN A 51 17.91 -2.45 14.86
CA ASN A 51 18.79 -2.16 16.00
C ASN A 51 18.06 -1.42 17.13
N LEU A 52 17.12 -0.54 16.79
CA LEU A 52 16.30 0.18 17.77
C LEU A 52 15.33 -0.74 18.51
N LEU A 53 14.72 -1.70 17.82
CA LEU A 53 13.83 -2.70 18.40
C LEU A 53 14.50 -3.58 19.46
N LYS A 54 15.82 -3.77 19.36
CA LYS A 54 16.61 -4.49 20.37
C LYS A 54 16.86 -3.67 21.65
N LYS A 55 16.89 -2.34 21.52
CA LYS A 55 17.30 -1.42 22.60
C LYS A 55 16.14 -0.69 23.27
N SER A 56 15.07 -0.38 22.51
CA SER A 56 13.99 0.50 22.93
C SER A 56 12.71 -0.27 23.28
N LYS A 57 11.96 0.27 24.25
CA LYS A 57 10.59 -0.21 24.51
C LYS A 57 9.70 0.05 23.30
N ARG A 58 8.96 -0.95 22.88
CA ARG A 58 8.11 -0.87 21.67
C ARG A 58 7.00 0.15 21.79
N ILE A 59 6.47 0.32 22.99
CA ILE A 59 5.47 1.36 23.26
C ILE A 59 6.02 2.78 23.02
N PHE A 60 7.30 3.01 23.32
CA PHE A 60 7.94 4.29 23.02
C PHE A 60 8.03 4.56 21.52
N LEU A 61 8.41 3.54 20.73
CA LEU A 61 8.43 3.65 19.27
C LEU A 61 7.03 3.88 18.70
N LEU A 62 5.99 3.23 19.25
CA LEU A 62 4.60 3.47 18.86
C LEU A 62 4.17 4.93 19.14
N ARG A 63 4.60 5.52 20.24
CA ARG A 63 4.33 6.95 20.54
C ARG A 63 5.06 7.88 19.59
N ILE A 64 6.30 7.55 19.18
CA ILE A 64 7.01 8.30 18.12
C ILE A 64 6.24 8.25 16.81
N VAL A 65 5.72 7.09 16.42
CA VAL A 65 4.86 6.95 15.21
C VAL A 65 3.67 7.90 15.26
N VAL A 66 2.98 7.95 16.39
CA VAL A 66 1.80 8.83 16.53
C VAL A 66 2.19 10.30 16.53
N PHE A 67 3.32 10.66 17.14
CA PHE A 67 3.88 12.00 17.10
C PHE A 67 4.26 12.43 15.68
N LEU A 68 4.96 11.58 14.92
CA LEU A 68 5.29 11.83 13.50
C LEU A 68 4.03 12.02 12.64
N ASN A 69 3.00 11.25 12.93
CA ASN A 69 1.71 11.40 12.25
C ASN A 69 1.06 12.76 12.54
N PHE A 70 1.12 13.22 13.79
CA PHE A 70 0.69 14.57 14.15
C PHE A 70 1.52 15.64 13.43
N VAL A 71 2.85 15.55 13.44
CA VAL A 71 3.74 16.49 12.74
C VAL A 71 3.44 16.55 11.25
N PHE A 72 3.18 15.42 10.62
CA PHE A 72 2.82 15.35 9.19
C PHE A 72 1.60 16.22 8.87
N PHE A 73 0.51 16.06 9.60
CA PHE A 73 -0.72 16.84 9.37
C PHE A 73 -0.60 18.28 9.84
N PHE A 74 0.20 18.54 10.88
CA PHE A 74 0.49 19.89 11.33
C PHE A 74 1.24 20.71 10.29
N LEU A 75 2.21 20.08 9.58
CA LEU A 75 2.89 20.74 8.46
C LEU A 75 1.93 21.00 7.29
N LEU A 76 1.03 20.07 6.96
CA LEU A 76 -0.01 20.30 5.96
C LEU A 76 -0.88 21.51 6.32
N PHE A 77 -1.25 21.64 7.59
CA PHE A 77 -2.06 22.76 8.07
C PHE A 77 -1.32 24.10 8.03
N ILE A 78 -0.03 24.14 8.38
CA ILE A 78 0.77 25.38 8.38
C ILE A 78 1.10 25.82 6.97
N PHE A 79 1.59 24.91 6.13
CA PHE A 79 2.09 25.27 4.81
C PHE A 79 0.97 25.50 3.78
N LYS A 80 -0.21 24.91 4.01
CA LYS A 80 -1.37 25.05 3.10
C LYS A 80 -0.95 24.90 1.62
N GLU A 81 -1.23 25.92 0.81
CA GLU A 81 -0.91 25.91 -0.62
C GLU A 81 0.60 25.80 -0.92
N LYS A 82 1.46 26.32 -0.05
CA LYS A 82 2.92 26.24 -0.21
C LYS A 82 3.48 24.83 -0.02
N ILE A 83 2.65 23.87 0.43
CA ILE A 83 3.06 22.49 0.72
C ILE A 83 3.61 21.75 -0.50
N ILE A 84 3.23 22.16 -1.71
CA ILE A 84 3.78 21.61 -2.96
C ILE A 84 5.31 21.70 -3.00
N ASN A 85 5.88 22.82 -2.56
CA ASN A 85 7.32 23.04 -2.53
C ASN A 85 8.02 22.16 -1.49
N TYR A 86 7.26 21.63 -0.53
CA TYR A 86 7.73 20.79 0.59
C TYR A 86 7.21 19.34 0.48
N ALA A 87 6.76 18.91 -0.70
CA ALA A 87 6.27 17.55 -0.92
C ALA A 87 7.31 16.48 -0.50
N TRP A 88 8.60 16.74 -0.73
CA TRP A 88 9.69 15.89 -0.30
C TRP A 88 9.77 15.74 1.24
N LEU A 89 9.56 16.84 1.97
CA LEU A 89 9.59 16.84 3.45
C LEU A 89 8.42 16.05 4.03
N LEU A 90 7.22 16.21 3.45
CA LEU A 90 6.08 15.38 3.82
C LEU A 90 6.33 13.90 3.52
N GLY A 91 6.91 13.60 2.37
CA GLY A 91 7.31 12.23 2.02
C GLY A 91 8.30 11.65 3.03
N PHE A 92 9.30 12.45 3.42
CA PHE A 92 10.28 12.06 4.43
C PHE A 92 9.63 11.70 5.77
N ILE A 93 8.78 12.57 6.31
CA ILE A 93 8.10 12.36 7.61
C ILE A 93 7.10 11.20 7.52
N GLY A 94 6.29 11.16 6.45
CA GLY A 94 5.34 10.07 6.22
C GLY A 94 6.02 8.72 6.05
N GLY A 95 7.20 8.68 5.43
CA GLY A 95 8.01 7.47 5.28
C GLY A 95 8.61 6.98 6.60
N LEU A 96 9.11 7.89 7.43
CA LEU A 96 9.54 7.57 8.79
C LEU A 96 8.39 6.99 9.63
N GLU A 97 7.23 7.66 9.62
CA GLU A 97 6.03 7.21 10.34
C GLU A 97 5.60 5.82 9.89
N GLU A 98 5.48 5.60 8.59
CA GLU A 98 4.99 4.34 8.04
C GLU A 98 5.98 3.19 8.26
N GLY A 99 7.28 3.43 8.07
CA GLY A 99 8.32 2.43 8.31
C GLY A 99 8.40 2.00 9.78
N LEU A 100 8.32 2.96 10.71
CA LEU A 100 8.23 2.68 12.15
C LEU A 100 6.94 1.93 12.50
N TYR A 101 5.81 2.38 11.96
CA TYR A 101 4.50 1.78 12.22
C TYR A 101 4.47 0.30 11.87
N PHE A 102 4.80 -0.05 10.62
CA PHE A 102 4.78 -1.45 10.17
C PHE A 102 5.74 -2.33 10.97
N SER A 103 6.95 -1.82 11.25
CA SER A 103 7.93 -2.58 12.01
C SER A 103 7.48 -2.89 13.45
N VAL A 104 6.86 -1.92 14.11
CA VAL A 104 6.37 -2.09 15.50
C VAL A 104 5.08 -2.90 15.52
N PHE A 105 4.15 -2.60 14.61
CA PHE A 105 2.82 -3.18 14.63
C PHE A 105 2.81 -4.66 14.26
N ASN A 106 3.63 -5.08 13.29
CA ASN A 106 3.79 -6.48 12.91
C ASN A 106 4.26 -7.34 14.10
N ILE A 107 5.08 -6.77 14.99
CA ILE A 107 5.51 -7.45 16.21
C ILE A 107 4.33 -7.62 17.18
N TYR A 108 3.48 -6.61 17.36
CA TYR A 108 2.27 -6.76 18.19
C TYR A 108 1.33 -7.82 17.62
N GLU A 109 1.11 -7.86 16.31
CA GLU A 109 0.26 -8.87 15.67
C GLU A 109 0.81 -10.29 15.80
N SER A 110 2.14 -10.46 15.70
CA SER A 110 2.76 -11.79 15.85
C SER A 110 2.55 -12.43 17.22
N LYS A 111 2.17 -11.64 18.24
CA LYS A 111 1.92 -12.09 19.62
C LYS A 111 0.45 -12.37 19.91
N ILE A 112 -0.44 -12.18 18.96
CA ILE A 112 -1.85 -12.57 19.11
C ILE A 112 -1.90 -14.11 19.20
N PRO A 113 -2.53 -14.69 20.25
CA PRO A 113 -2.69 -16.13 20.36
C PRO A 113 -3.35 -16.73 19.12
N LYS A 114 -2.88 -17.87 18.66
CA LYS A 114 -3.38 -18.53 17.44
C LYS A 114 -4.91 -18.70 17.45
N ASP A 115 -5.47 -19.06 18.60
CA ASP A 115 -6.91 -19.29 18.79
C ASP A 115 -7.73 -17.99 18.63
N ASN A 116 -7.16 -16.85 18.97
CA ASN A 116 -7.78 -15.53 18.84
C ASN A 116 -7.49 -14.84 17.52
N PHE A 117 -6.50 -15.32 16.76
CA PHE A 117 -6.03 -14.66 15.53
C PHE A 117 -7.12 -14.63 14.45
N ALA A 118 -7.85 -15.72 14.24
CA ALA A 118 -8.93 -15.79 13.27
C ALA A 118 -10.05 -14.78 13.59
N LYS A 119 -10.46 -14.69 14.88
CA LYS A 119 -11.45 -13.72 15.35
C LYS A 119 -10.98 -12.28 15.17
N TYR A 120 -9.72 -11.98 15.55
CA TYR A 120 -9.10 -10.67 15.38
C TYR A 120 -9.03 -10.28 13.90
N SER A 121 -8.52 -11.17 13.05
CA SER A 121 -8.38 -10.93 11.61
C SER A 121 -9.74 -10.72 10.94
N GLY A 122 -10.75 -11.54 11.27
CA GLY A 122 -12.11 -11.38 10.74
C GLY A 122 -12.74 -10.04 11.14
N MET A 123 -12.63 -9.65 12.41
CA MET A 123 -13.15 -8.38 12.89
C MET A 123 -12.42 -7.18 12.26
N TYR A 124 -11.10 -7.27 12.13
CA TYR A 124 -10.30 -6.24 11.47
C TYR A 124 -10.70 -6.09 10.00
N THR A 125 -10.84 -7.19 9.27
CA THR A 125 -11.23 -7.18 7.85
C THR A 125 -12.61 -6.56 7.67
N ALA A 126 -13.58 -6.92 8.50
CA ALA A 126 -14.93 -6.34 8.47
C ALA A 126 -14.91 -4.83 8.70
N LEU A 127 -14.22 -4.36 9.75
CA LEU A 127 -14.06 -2.93 10.03
C LEU A 127 -13.33 -2.19 8.91
N ASN A 128 -12.29 -2.80 8.35
CA ASN A 128 -11.53 -2.22 7.25
C ASN A 128 -12.37 -2.06 5.98
N SER A 129 -13.23 -3.03 5.67
CA SER A 129 -14.17 -2.94 4.55
C SER A 129 -15.20 -1.83 4.75
N LEU A 130 -15.76 -1.69 5.95
CA LEU A 130 -16.67 -0.59 6.27
C LEU A 130 -16.00 0.78 6.10
N ILE A 131 -14.77 0.93 6.59
CA ILE A 131 -13.99 2.16 6.46
C ILE A 131 -13.67 2.46 5.01
N ALA A 132 -13.27 1.45 4.22
CA ALA A 132 -12.96 1.62 2.80
C ALA A 132 -14.18 2.11 1.99
N VAL A 133 -15.39 1.83 2.45
CA VAL A 133 -16.64 2.31 1.82
C VAL A 133 -17.06 3.67 2.36
N LEU A 134 -17.08 3.87 3.66
CA LEU A 134 -17.66 5.08 4.27
C LEU A 134 -16.71 6.29 4.20
N ILE A 135 -15.44 6.09 4.48
CA ILE A 135 -14.48 7.20 4.62
C ILE A 135 -14.25 7.98 3.33
N PRO A 136 -14.13 7.36 2.14
CA PRO A 136 -13.97 8.12 0.91
C PRO A 136 -15.17 9.02 0.60
N ILE A 137 -16.41 8.56 0.88
CA ILE A 137 -17.62 9.38 0.70
C ILE A 137 -17.59 10.58 1.64
N ILE A 138 -17.24 10.37 2.91
CA ILE A 138 -17.17 11.45 3.91
C ILE A 138 -16.13 12.49 3.48
N PHE A 139 -14.89 12.09 3.20
CA PHE A 139 -13.86 13.03 2.77
C PHE A 139 -14.17 13.69 1.43
N GLY A 140 -14.71 12.92 0.49
CA GLY A 140 -15.13 13.44 -0.82
C GLY A 140 -16.20 14.52 -0.71
N SER A 141 -17.21 14.29 0.14
CA SER A 141 -18.27 15.27 0.42
C SER A 141 -17.69 16.51 1.11
N VAL A 142 -16.93 16.33 2.19
CA VAL A 142 -16.35 17.46 2.93
C VAL A 142 -15.41 18.26 2.05
N MET A 143 -14.58 17.62 1.24
CA MET A 143 -13.67 18.31 0.33
C MET A 143 -14.39 19.12 -0.73
N SER A 144 -15.50 18.61 -1.28
CA SER A 144 -16.27 19.30 -2.32
C SER A 144 -17.13 20.45 -1.78
N PHE A 145 -17.72 20.29 -0.58
CA PHE A 145 -18.63 21.30 -0.03
C PHE A 145 -17.97 22.29 0.92
N SER A 146 -16.87 21.89 1.60
CA SER A 146 -16.28 22.68 2.68
C SER A 146 -14.78 22.91 2.52
N GLY A 147 -14.15 22.31 1.50
CA GLY A 147 -12.74 22.47 1.18
C GLY A 147 -11.79 21.56 1.97
N PHE A 148 -10.52 21.63 1.60
CA PHE A 148 -9.45 20.78 2.14
C PHE A 148 -9.19 21.03 3.63
N ASP A 149 -9.27 22.28 4.10
CA ASP A 149 -9.02 22.64 5.51
C ASP A 149 -9.99 21.93 6.45
N LYS A 150 -11.25 21.72 6.06
CA LYS A 150 -12.22 20.96 6.87
C LYS A 150 -11.91 19.47 6.90
N CYS A 151 -11.39 18.92 5.81
CA CYS A 151 -10.87 17.55 5.81
C CYS A 151 -9.70 17.39 6.80
N LEU A 152 -8.79 18.37 6.87
CA LEU A 152 -7.68 18.35 7.84
C LEU A 152 -8.18 18.36 9.28
N ILE A 153 -9.23 19.12 9.61
CA ILE A 153 -9.83 19.12 10.96
C ILE A 153 -10.32 17.72 11.32
N ILE A 154 -11.01 17.04 10.40
CA ILE A 154 -11.48 15.66 10.64
C ILE A 154 -10.29 14.72 10.87
N ILE A 155 -9.23 14.84 10.06
CA ILE A 155 -8.01 14.03 10.25
C ILE A 155 -7.35 14.32 11.60
N PHE A 156 -7.29 15.56 12.06
CA PHE A 156 -6.76 15.90 13.38
C PHE A 156 -7.53 15.20 14.50
N ILE A 157 -8.85 15.06 14.39
CA ILE A 157 -9.66 14.30 15.35
C ILE A 157 -9.20 12.84 15.39
N PHE A 158 -9.02 12.19 14.23
CA PHE A 158 -8.52 10.80 14.17
C PHE A 158 -7.11 10.66 14.72
N VAL A 159 -6.21 11.62 14.42
CA VAL A 159 -4.84 11.65 14.97
C VAL A 159 -4.87 11.83 16.48
N PHE A 160 -5.72 12.72 17.01
CA PHE A 160 -5.86 12.94 18.44
C PHE A 160 -6.38 11.68 19.16
N ILE A 161 -7.40 11.02 18.61
CA ILE A 161 -7.87 9.72 19.14
C ILE A 161 -6.72 8.70 19.13
N LYS A 162 -5.90 8.67 18.07
CA LYS A 162 -4.72 7.79 17.97
C LYS A 162 -3.68 8.09 19.05
N ILE A 163 -3.48 9.38 19.40
CA ILE A 163 -2.61 9.80 20.50
C ILE A 163 -3.15 9.23 21.82
N ILE A 164 -4.42 9.46 22.15
CA ILE A 164 -5.04 8.96 23.39
C ILE A 164 -4.89 7.44 23.50
N ILE A 165 -5.23 6.72 22.43
CA ILE A 165 -5.12 5.25 22.40
C ILE A 165 -3.66 4.81 22.63
N SER A 166 -2.65 5.54 22.12
CA SER A 166 -1.24 5.18 22.30
C SER A 166 -0.79 5.20 23.76
N PHE A 167 -1.44 6.00 24.61
CA PHE A 167 -1.17 6.03 26.06
C PHE A 167 -1.86 4.89 26.83
N ILE A 168 -2.98 4.36 26.28
CA ILE A 168 -3.71 3.23 26.88
C ILE A 168 -3.00 1.90 26.59
N TYR A 169 -2.26 1.80 25.46
CA TYR A 169 -1.52 0.60 25.11
C TYR A 169 -0.44 0.29 26.15
N LYS A 170 -0.38 -0.98 26.57
CA LYS A 170 0.68 -1.50 27.45
C LYS A 170 1.82 -2.08 26.61
N ASP A 171 3.04 -2.01 27.15
CA ASP A 171 4.19 -2.61 26.50
C ASP A 171 4.07 -4.13 26.53
N VAL A 172 4.45 -4.77 25.42
CA VAL A 172 4.44 -6.23 25.31
C VAL A 172 5.86 -6.70 25.58
N ASN A 173 6.05 -7.46 26.65
CA ASN A 173 7.32 -8.15 26.89
C ASN A 173 7.54 -9.21 25.83
N ILE A 174 8.52 -8.99 24.97
CA ILE A 174 8.92 -9.94 23.96
C ILE A 174 10.32 -10.44 24.35
N PRO A 175 10.55 -11.77 24.38
CA PRO A 175 11.86 -12.33 24.63
C PRO A 175 12.90 -11.72 23.68
N LYS A 176 14.12 -11.43 24.20
CA LYS A 176 15.23 -10.85 23.41
C LYS A 176 15.87 -11.85 22.42
N GLU A 177 15.27 -13.03 22.24
CA GLU A 177 15.93 -14.20 21.67
C GLU A 177 16.04 -14.23 20.15
N ASP A 178 15.28 -13.43 19.42
CA ASP A 178 15.31 -13.51 17.95
C ASP A 178 16.43 -12.62 17.38
N LYS A 179 17.57 -13.25 17.15
CA LYS A 179 18.68 -12.64 16.42
C LYS A 179 18.34 -12.54 14.93
N VAL A 180 17.68 -11.47 14.58
CA VAL A 180 17.52 -11.08 13.19
C VAL A 180 18.92 -10.99 12.55
N ASN A 181 19.26 -11.96 11.72
CA ASN A 181 20.57 -12.04 11.08
C ASN A 181 20.45 -11.97 9.56
N LEU A 182 20.55 -10.75 9.04
CA LEU A 182 20.43 -10.48 7.61
C LEU A 182 21.45 -11.26 6.76
N LYS A 183 22.70 -11.44 7.24
CA LYS A 183 23.75 -12.18 6.51
C LYS A 183 23.38 -13.66 6.30
N LYS A 184 22.87 -14.31 7.34
CA LYS A 184 22.39 -15.70 7.25
C LYS A 184 21.15 -15.79 6.36
N TYR A 185 20.24 -14.81 6.45
CA TYR A 185 19.06 -14.80 5.57
C TYR A 185 19.42 -14.64 4.08
N ILE A 186 20.42 -13.83 3.75
CA ILE A 186 20.94 -13.72 2.37
C ILE A 186 21.49 -15.06 1.86
N SER A 187 22.10 -15.88 2.73
CA SER A 187 22.55 -17.22 2.32
C SER A 187 21.35 -18.12 1.98
N ILE A 188 20.24 -18.03 2.73
CA ILE A 188 19.00 -18.76 2.43
C ILE A 188 18.42 -18.32 1.08
N LEU A 189 18.38 -17.01 0.81
CA LEU A 189 17.92 -16.48 -0.48
C LEU A 189 18.72 -17.02 -1.67
N LYS A 190 20.01 -17.26 -1.48
CA LYS A 190 20.87 -17.82 -2.52
C LYS A 190 20.70 -19.34 -2.68
N SER A 191 20.35 -20.06 -1.62
CA SER A 191 20.24 -21.52 -1.63
C SER A 191 18.86 -22.02 -2.06
N ASP A 192 17.78 -21.28 -1.75
CA ASP A 192 16.41 -21.69 -2.06
C ASP A 192 15.76 -20.78 -3.10
N LYS A 193 15.58 -21.32 -4.31
CA LYS A 193 14.96 -20.60 -5.44
C LYS A 193 13.50 -20.25 -5.19
N ASN A 194 12.76 -20.97 -4.36
CA ASN A 194 11.35 -20.67 -4.09
C ASN A 194 11.23 -19.51 -3.12
N VAL A 195 12.12 -19.42 -2.13
CA VAL A 195 12.20 -18.28 -1.22
C VAL A 195 12.56 -17.02 -2.00
N LEU A 196 13.56 -17.10 -2.88
CA LEU A 196 13.93 -15.98 -3.74
C LEU A 196 12.78 -15.56 -4.66
N LEU A 197 12.10 -16.53 -5.29
CA LEU A 197 10.97 -16.27 -6.19
C LEU A 197 9.80 -15.62 -5.46
N SER A 198 9.50 -15.99 -4.20
CA SER A 198 8.46 -15.34 -3.39
C SER A 198 8.76 -13.87 -3.15
N HIS A 199 10.02 -13.49 -2.96
CA HIS A 199 10.43 -12.09 -2.85
C HIS A 199 10.35 -11.33 -4.19
N PHE A 200 10.63 -11.99 -5.32
CA PHE A 200 10.39 -11.38 -6.65
C PHE A 200 8.90 -11.15 -6.92
N VAL A 201 8.02 -12.02 -6.43
CA VAL A 201 6.56 -11.77 -6.47
C VAL A 201 6.20 -10.54 -5.65
N SER A 202 6.77 -10.41 -4.44
CA SER A 202 6.57 -9.22 -3.59
C SER A 202 7.05 -7.94 -4.26
N PHE A 203 8.24 -7.98 -4.84
CA PHE A 203 8.81 -6.88 -5.62
C PHE A 203 7.90 -6.48 -6.79
N SER A 204 7.41 -7.46 -7.55
CA SER A 204 6.51 -7.22 -8.67
C SER A 204 5.15 -6.62 -8.26
N ASN A 205 4.64 -6.97 -7.06
CA ASN A 205 3.46 -6.33 -6.48
C ASN A 205 3.73 -4.86 -6.14
N GLY A 206 4.94 -4.55 -5.64
CA GLY A 206 5.39 -3.19 -5.42
C GLY A 206 5.47 -2.36 -6.70
N LEU A 207 5.97 -2.94 -7.78
CA LEU A 207 6.02 -2.29 -9.10
C LEU A 207 4.63 -1.95 -9.65
N THR A 208 3.62 -2.78 -9.38
CA THR A 208 2.28 -2.71 -9.99
C THR A 208 1.23 -2.13 -9.03
N TYR A 209 0.41 -2.98 -8.45
CA TYR A 209 -0.84 -2.60 -7.76
C TYR A 209 -0.69 -1.73 -6.51
N SER A 210 0.47 -1.70 -5.90
CA SER A 210 0.75 -0.89 -4.72
C SER A 210 1.78 0.24 -4.94
N GLY A 211 2.23 0.40 -6.17
CA GLY A 211 3.20 1.43 -6.57
C GLY A 211 2.54 2.67 -7.20
N ALA A 212 3.29 3.37 -8.05
CA ALA A 212 2.86 4.60 -8.72
C ALA A 212 1.62 4.41 -9.62
N PHE A 213 1.34 3.17 -10.01
CA PHE A 213 0.16 2.82 -10.77
C PHE A 213 -1.15 3.20 -10.06
N SER A 214 -1.25 2.99 -8.74
CA SER A 214 -2.45 3.38 -7.98
C SER A 214 -2.65 4.90 -7.97
N SER A 215 -1.58 5.67 -7.86
CA SER A 215 -1.64 7.14 -7.94
C SER A 215 -2.05 7.62 -9.33
N LEU A 216 -1.57 6.96 -10.38
CA LEU A 216 -1.98 7.27 -11.76
C LEU A 216 -3.47 7.07 -11.97
N VAL A 217 -4.02 5.96 -11.50
CA VAL A 217 -5.47 5.71 -11.58
C VAL A 217 -6.26 6.82 -10.90
N THR A 218 -5.82 7.25 -9.71
CA THR A 218 -6.41 8.40 -9.01
C THR A 218 -6.34 9.69 -9.85
N VAL A 219 -5.18 9.95 -10.50
CA VAL A 219 -5.02 11.08 -11.41
C VAL A 219 -6.03 11.05 -12.57
N TYR A 220 -6.22 9.88 -13.20
CA TYR A 220 -7.20 9.74 -14.29
C TYR A 220 -8.63 9.93 -13.82
N ILE A 221 -9.00 9.40 -12.66
CA ILE A 221 -10.32 9.64 -12.05
C ILE A 221 -10.52 11.14 -11.85
N ILE A 222 -9.55 11.84 -11.28
CA ILE A 222 -9.63 13.28 -11.01
C ILE A 222 -9.73 14.07 -12.33
N LYS A 223 -8.94 13.71 -13.34
CA LYS A 223 -8.96 14.37 -14.66
C LYS A 223 -10.33 14.32 -15.31
N VAL A 224 -11.06 13.23 -15.20
CA VAL A 224 -12.37 13.03 -15.83
C VAL A 224 -13.51 13.54 -14.94
N PHE A 225 -13.50 13.24 -13.64
CA PHE A 225 -14.62 13.56 -12.75
C PHE A 225 -14.47 14.89 -12.01
N LYS A 226 -13.28 15.46 -11.92
CA LYS A 226 -12.93 16.82 -11.44
C LYS A 226 -13.31 17.16 -9.98
N THR A 227 -14.13 16.36 -9.29
CA THR A 227 -14.61 16.69 -7.94
C THR A 227 -14.16 15.68 -6.90
N GLY A 228 -13.95 16.14 -5.65
CA GLY A 228 -13.66 15.26 -4.53
C GLY A 228 -14.81 14.30 -4.21
N PHE A 229 -16.06 14.76 -4.40
CA PHE A 229 -17.24 13.92 -4.21
C PHE A 229 -17.27 12.72 -5.16
N SER A 230 -17.04 12.96 -6.45
CA SER A 230 -16.99 11.88 -7.45
C SER A 230 -15.86 10.90 -7.17
N LEU A 231 -14.68 11.39 -6.76
CA LEU A 231 -13.57 10.53 -6.32
C LEU A 231 -13.99 9.67 -5.13
N GLY A 232 -14.62 10.26 -4.11
CA GLY A 232 -15.08 9.56 -2.92
C GLY A 232 -16.11 8.48 -3.25
N VAL A 233 -17.14 8.79 -4.05
CA VAL A 233 -18.18 7.84 -4.48
C VAL A 233 -17.57 6.68 -5.27
N LEU A 234 -16.74 6.96 -6.28
CA LEU A 234 -16.10 5.92 -7.09
C LEU A 234 -15.22 5.01 -6.24
N THR A 235 -14.38 5.57 -5.38
CA THR A 235 -13.52 4.80 -4.49
C THR A 235 -14.35 3.88 -3.60
N SER A 236 -15.47 4.35 -3.08
CA SER A 236 -16.38 3.57 -2.23
C SER A 236 -17.09 2.46 -3.00
N VAL A 237 -17.58 2.73 -4.20
CA VAL A 237 -18.21 1.72 -5.07
C VAL A 237 -17.20 0.62 -5.40
N PHE A 238 -15.97 0.97 -5.77
CA PHE A 238 -14.94 -0.03 -6.07
C PHE A 238 -14.44 -0.76 -4.82
N ALA A 239 -14.52 -0.17 -3.63
CA ALA A 239 -14.28 -0.89 -2.38
C ALA A 239 -15.35 -1.97 -2.13
N LEU A 240 -16.62 -1.71 -2.45
CA LEU A 240 -17.68 -2.74 -2.41
C LEU A 240 -17.42 -3.85 -3.43
N VAL A 241 -17.05 -3.51 -4.66
CA VAL A 241 -16.68 -4.51 -5.69
C VAL A 241 -15.50 -5.36 -5.22
N THR A 242 -14.48 -4.75 -4.61
CA THR A 242 -13.32 -5.45 -4.04
C THR A 242 -13.72 -6.40 -2.92
N SER A 243 -14.63 -5.98 -2.04
CA SER A 243 -15.16 -6.84 -0.97
C SER A 243 -15.94 -8.03 -1.53
N PHE A 244 -16.73 -7.82 -2.56
CA PHE A 244 -17.46 -8.88 -3.27
C PHE A 244 -16.50 -9.85 -4.00
N ALA A 245 -15.46 -9.33 -4.64
CA ALA A 245 -14.41 -10.16 -5.26
C ALA A 245 -13.69 -11.05 -4.23
N SER A 246 -13.42 -10.52 -3.02
CA SER A 246 -12.83 -11.29 -1.92
C SER A 246 -13.77 -12.40 -1.43
N PHE A 247 -15.06 -12.12 -1.35
CA PHE A 247 -16.07 -13.12 -0.98
C PHE A 247 -16.14 -14.26 -2.02
N ILE A 248 -16.17 -13.93 -3.31
CA ILE A 248 -16.13 -14.92 -4.40
C ILE A 248 -14.87 -15.78 -4.28
N PHE A 249 -13.71 -15.15 -4.06
CA PHE A 249 -12.45 -15.88 -3.92
C PHE A 249 -12.51 -16.90 -2.78
N ALA A 250 -12.97 -16.48 -1.61
CA ALA A 250 -12.98 -17.31 -0.41
C ALA A 250 -13.92 -18.53 -0.53
N HIS A 251 -15.03 -18.41 -1.25
CA HIS A 251 -16.09 -19.43 -1.25
C HIS A 251 -16.13 -20.27 -2.54
N LEU A 252 -15.74 -19.72 -3.68
CA LEU A 252 -15.95 -20.34 -4.98
C LEU A 252 -14.65 -20.77 -5.67
N ILE A 253 -13.49 -20.17 -5.30
CA ILE A 253 -12.24 -20.40 -6.03
C ILE A 253 -11.41 -21.47 -5.32
N LYS A 254 -11.04 -22.50 -6.11
CA LYS A 254 -10.16 -23.60 -5.68
C LYS A 254 -8.73 -23.33 -6.13
N ARG A 255 -7.74 -23.84 -5.41
CA ARG A 255 -6.30 -23.65 -5.68
C ARG A 255 -5.91 -24.02 -7.13
N LYS A 256 -6.47 -25.10 -7.69
CA LYS A 256 -6.26 -25.51 -9.09
C LYS A 256 -6.60 -24.44 -10.13
N GLN A 257 -7.40 -23.44 -9.77
CA GLN A 257 -7.81 -22.33 -10.64
C GLN A 257 -6.88 -21.12 -10.56
N TYR A 258 -5.91 -21.09 -9.63
CA TYR A 258 -5.08 -19.91 -9.38
C TYR A 258 -4.28 -19.47 -10.59
N ILE A 259 -3.64 -20.40 -11.33
CA ILE A 259 -2.87 -20.06 -12.53
C ILE A 259 -3.80 -19.46 -13.62
N PHE A 260 -4.99 -20.03 -13.80
CA PHE A 260 -5.98 -19.49 -14.73
C PHE A 260 -6.40 -18.08 -14.33
N LEU A 261 -6.69 -17.84 -13.06
CA LEU A 261 -7.07 -16.52 -12.54
C LEU A 261 -5.95 -15.48 -12.67
N ILE A 262 -4.69 -15.84 -12.41
CA ILE A 262 -3.56 -14.95 -12.62
C ILE A 262 -3.47 -14.52 -14.09
N LYS A 263 -3.61 -15.47 -15.02
CA LYS A 263 -3.54 -15.20 -16.47
C LYS A 263 -4.70 -14.31 -16.93
N THR A 264 -5.92 -14.71 -16.62
CA THR A 264 -7.12 -14.01 -17.08
C THR A 264 -7.25 -12.63 -16.48
N SER A 265 -7.02 -12.47 -15.17
CA SER A 265 -7.09 -11.17 -14.50
C SER A 265 -6.04 -10.18 -15.00
N ASN A 266 -4.79 -10.62 -15.21
CA ASN A 266 -3.76 -9.75 -15.76
C ASN A 266 -4.04 -9.40 -17.24
N PHE A 267 -4.51 -10.34 -18.05
CA PHE A 267 -4.89 -10.10 -19.43
C PHE A 267 -6.02 -9.06 -19.53
N LEU A 268 -7.09 -9.23 -18.74
CA LEU A 268 -8.19 -8.27 -18.71
C LEU A 268 -7.73 -6.89 -18.19
N THR A 269 -6.82 -6.84 -17.23
CA THR A 269 -6.25 -5.57 -16.75
C THR A 269 -5.48 -4.86 -17.86
N ILE A 270 -4.71 -5.58 -18.67
CA ILE A 270 -3.99 -5.02 -19.82
C ILE A 270 -4.97 -4.47 -20.86
N ILE A 271 -6.02 -5.21 -21.20
CA ILE A 271 -7.06 -4.73 -22.13
C ILE A 271 -7.72 -3.45 -21.61
N ALA A 272 -8.08 -3.43 -20.33
CA ALA A 272 -8.71 -2.28 -19.71
C ALA A 272 -7.78 -1.06 -19.66
N LEU A 273 -6.46 -1.27 -19.47
CA LEU A 273 -5.45 -0.23 -19.57
C LEU A 273 -5.33 0.33 -20.99
N ILE A 274 -5.25 -0.54 -21.99
CA ILE A 274 -5.18 -0.14 -23.40
C ILE A 274 -6.41 0.69 -23.75
N TYR A 275 -7.60 0.26 -23.34
CA TYR A 275 -8.82 1.04 -23.56
C TYR A 275 -8.73 2.43 -22.91
N MET A 276 -8.24 2.54 -21.68
CA MET A 276 -8.09 3.82 -20.99
C MET A 276 -7.01 4.72 -21.63
N ILE A 277 -5.97 4.14 -22.27
CA ILE A 277 -4.96 4.89 -23.02
C ILE A 277 -5.54 5.47 -24.30
N LEU A 278 -6.33 4.68 -25.03
CA LEU A 278 -6.89 5.06 -26.34
C LEU A 278 -8.01 6.09 -26.19
N ASP A 279 -8.88 5.92 -25.21
CA ASP A 279 -10.01 6.81 -24.96
C ASP A 279 -10.26 6.97 -23.46
N CYS A 280 -9.70 8.04 -22.89
CA CYS A 280 -9.82 8.38 -21.47
C CYS A 280 -11.16 9.07 -21.19
N ASN A 281 -12.20 8.28 -21.02
CA ASN A 281 -13.55 8.73 -20.71
C ASN A 281 -14.11 8.07 -19.43
N ILE A 282 -15.35 8.41 -19.05
CA ILE A 282 -16.04 7.86 -17.87
C ILE A 282 -16.14 6.33 -17.96
N TYR A 283 -16.47 5.80 -19.13
CA TYR A 283 -16.69 4.35 -19.34
C TYR A 283 -15.38 3.57 -19.21
N SER A 284 -14.29 4.05 -19.81
CA SER A 284 -12.98 3.40 -19.73
C SER A 284 -12.45 3.36 -18.29
N ILE A 285 -12.65 4.44 -17.52
CA ILE A 285 -12.24 4.50 -16.10
C ILE A 285 -13.08 3.53 -15.24
N ILE A 286 -14.41 3.51 -15.43
CA ILE A 286 -15.28 2.60 -14.68
C ILE A 286 -14.94 1.15 -15.03
N PHE A 287 -14.80 0.82 -16.32
CA PHE A 287 -14.44 -0.51 -16.77
C PHE A 287 -13.09 -0.96 -16.20
N PHE A 288 -12.08 -0.09 -16.29
CA PHE A 288 -10.76 -0.37 -15.74
C PHE A 288 -10.81 -0.65 -14.23
N ASN A 289 -11.44 0.24 -13.45
CA ASN A 289 -11.51 0.07 -11.99
C ASN A 289 -12.31 -1.16 -11.58
N PHE A 290 -13.36 -1.52 -12.33
CA PHE A 290 -14.12 -2.75 -12.11
C PHE A 290 -13.23 -3.98 -12.29
N ILE A 291 -12.55 -4.10 -13.44
CA ILE A 291 -11.62 -5.21 -13.72
C ILE A 291 -10.50 -5.25 -12.69
N GLN A 292 -9.91 -4.10 -12.35
CA GLN A 292 -8.81 -4.00 -11.40
C GLN A 292 -9.23 -4.42 -9.98
N SER A 293 -10.47 -4.15 -9.55
CA SER A 293 -10.96 -4.58 -8.24
C SER A 293 -10.91 -6.10 -8.09
N PHE A 294 -11.26 -6.86 -9.12
CA PHE A 294 -11.11 -8.32 -9.13
C PHE A 294 -9.65 -8.74 -9.28
N ALA A 295 -8.94 -8.18 -10.26
CA ALA A 295 -7.58 -8.58 -10.59
C ALA A 295 -6.60 -8.36 -9.42
N LYS A 296 -6.65 -7.18 -8.80
CA LYS A 296 -5.83 -6.84 -7.62
C LYS A 296 -6.14 -7.76 -6.44
N THR A 297 -7.42 -8.02 -6.18
CA THR A 297 -7.87 -8.86 -5.07
C THR A 297 -7.39 -10.30 -5.25
N TYR A 298 -7.64 -10.90 -6.40
CA TYR A 298 -7.21 -12.28 -6.66
C TYR A 298 -5.70 -12.43 -6.62
N ALA A 299 -4.98 -11.48 -7.22
CA ALA A 299 -3.54 -11.47 -7.17
C ALA A 299 -2.99 -11.36 -5.75
N SER A 300 -3.54 -10.47 -4.91
CA SER A 300 -3.13 -10.31 -3.52
C SER A 300 -3.36 -11.58 -2.73
N LEU A 301 -4.57 -12.15 -2.79
CA LEU A 301 -4.94 -13.34 -2.02
C LEU A 301 -4.14 -14.58 -2.43
N ILE A 302 -3.89 -14.78 -3.73
CA ILE A 302 -3.04 -15.88 -4.22
C ILE A 302 -1.60 -15.68 -3.72
N ASN A 303 -1.06 -14.46 -3.81
CA ASN A 303 0.31 -14.20 -3.39
C ASN A 303 0.49 -14.30 -1.87
N GLU A 304 -0.49 -13.84 -1.08
CA GLU A 304 -0.50 -14.03 0.38
C GLU A 304 -0.52 -15.52 0.75
N GLY A 305 -1.35 -16.32 0.08
CA GLY A 305 -1.38 -17.77 0.23
C GLY A 305 -0.04 -18.41 -0.07
N ASN A 306 0.60 -18.06 -1.18
CA ASN A 306 1.93 -18.55 -1.56
C ASN A 306 3.02 -18.10 -0.57
N THR A 307 2.95 -16.86 -0.09
CA THR A 307 3.87 -16.33 0.94
C THR A 307 3.77 -17.13 2.23
N MET A 308 2.55 -17.49 2.66
CA MET A 308 2.35 -18.34 3.83
C MET A 308 2.88 -19.76 3.64
N ILE A 309 2.74 -20.36 2.46
CA ILE A 309 3.30 -21.67 2.15
C ILE A 309 4.82 -21.63 2.25
N VAL A 310 5.46 -20.68 1.59
CA VAL A 310 6.93 -20.53 1.60
C VAL A 310 7.45 -20.22 3.02
N SER A 311 6.74 -19.41 3.80
CA SER A 311 7.13 -19.09 5.19
C SER A 311 7.15 -20.32 6.12
N ASN A 312 6.48 -21.41 5.72
CA ASN A 312 6.43 -22.67 6.47
C ASN A 312 7.44 -23.71 5.97
N TYR A 313 8.30 -23.40 5.00
CA TYR A 313 9.39 -24.28 4.61
C TYR A 313 10.35 -24.52 5.79
N ASP A 314 10.91 -25.75 5.90
CA ASP A 314 11.75 -26.12 7.02
C ASP A 314 12.97 -25.21 7.19
N ILE A 315 13.51 -24.70 6.07
CA ILE A 315 14.64 -23.78 6.06
C ILE A 315 14.30 -22.40 6.69
N ILE A 316 13.00 -22.05 6.81
CA ILE A 316 12.53 -20.76 7.33
C ILE A 316 11.84 -20.90 8.70
N LYS A 317 11.23 -22.05 8.95
CA LYS A 317 10.12 -22.33 9.88
C LYS A 317 10.26 -21.87 11.34
N LYS A 318 11.45 -21.79 11.94
CA LYS A 318 11.60 -21.40 13.35
C LYS A 318 12.51 -20.19 13.56
N GLU A 319 13.63 -20.12 12.87
CA GLU A 319 14.68 -19.14 13.15
C GLU A 319 14.58 -17.89 12.27
N TYR A 320 13.99 -18.02 11.06
CA TYR A 320 14.04 -16.98 10.03
C TYR A 320 12.67 -16.46 9.58
N LYS A 321 11.58 -16.89 10.24
CA LYS A 321 10.22 -16.49 9.83
C LYS A 321 9.99 -14.98 9.92
N GLU A 322 10.48 -14.33 10.98
CA GLU A 322 10.38 -12.88 11.13
C GLU A 322 11.21 -12.16 10.06
N GLU A 323 12.43 -12.65 9.79
CA GLU A 323 13.27 -12.13 8.70
C GLU A 323 12.63 -12.30 7.34
N TYR A 324 11.99 -13.43 7.09
CA TYR A 324 11.27 -13.68 5.84
C TYR A 324 10.19 -12.61 5.62
N PHE A 325 9.33 -12.36 6.60
CA PHE A 325 8.27 -11.35 6.47
C PHE A 325 8.83 -9.93 6.38
N LEU A 326 9.86 -9.58 7.14
CA LEU A 326 10.51 -8.27 7.04
C LEU A 326 11.12 -8.04 5.65
N ASN A 327 11.79 -9.04 5.09
CA ASN A 327 12.37 -8.92 3.75
C ASN A 327 11.29 -8.98 2.67
N HIS A 328 10.21 -9.73 2.86
CA HIS A 328 9.05 -9.72 1.97
C HIS A 328 8.48 -8.30 1.81
N GLU A 329 8.26 -7.58 2.90
CA GLU A 329 7.83 -6.19 2.90
C GLU A 329 8.88 -5.26 2.25
N LEU A 330 10.16 -5.43 2.57
CA LEU A 330 11.23 -4.66 1.95
C LEU A 330 11.23 -4.79 0.43
N PHE A 331 11.05 -5.98 -0.12
CA PHE A 331 10.95 -6.17 -1.57
C PHE A 331 9.74 -5.47 -2.17
N ILE A 332 8.59 -5.43 -1.49
CA ILE A 332 7.44 -4.62 -1.93
C ILE A 332 7.82 -3.14 -1.99
N TYR A 333 8.46 -2.60 -0.94
CA TYR A 333 8.85 -1.20 -0.91
C TYR A 333 9.93 -0.84 -1.92
N PHE A 334 10.87 -1.74 -2.23
CA PHE A 334 11.80 -1.55 -3.34
C PHE A 334 11.07 -1.47 -4.69
N GLY A 335 10.08 -2.33 -4.92
CA GLY A 335 9.25 -2.26 -6.11
C GLY A 335 8.50 -0.93 -6.22
N ARG A 336 7.91 -0.46 -5.12
CA ARG A 336 7.24 0.86 -5.06
C ARG A 336 8.21 1.99 -5.35
N LEU A 337 9.40 1.96 -4.76
CA LEU A 337 10.43 2.99 -4.98
C LEU A 337 10.81 3.08 -6.45
N ILE A 338 11.09 1.95 -7.11
CA ILE A 338 11.42 1.92 -8.55
C ILE A 338 10.23 2.41 -9.38
N SER A 339 9.01 1.98 -9.07
CA SER A 339 7.79 2.42 -9.74
C SER A 339 7.65 3.95 -9.69
N TYR A 340 7.88 4.57 -8.52
CA TYR A 340 7.80 6.03 -8.39
C TYR A 340 9.02 6.76 -8.95
N ALA A 341 10.20 6.14 -8.98
CA ALA A 341 11.35 6.70 -9.67
C ALA A 341 11.09 6.82 -11.18
N VAL A 342 10.54 5.77 -11.80
CA VAL A 342 10.11 5.79 -13.21
C VAL A 342 9.03 6.85 -13.42
N PHE A 343 8.04 6.91 -12.53
CA PHE A 343 6.98 7.92 -12.57
C PHE A 343 7.53 9.35 -12.54
N CYS A 344 8.48 9.66 -11.65
CA CYS A 344 9.10 10.98 -11.57
C CYS A 344 9.93 11.31 -12.80
N LEU A 345 10.75 10.37 -13.28
CA LEU A 345 11.57 10.58 -14.47
C LEU A 345 10.71 10.94 -15.69
N LEU A 346 9.61 10.25 -15.88
CA LEU A 346 8.69 10.52 -16.98
C LEU A 346 7.89 11.80 -16.76
N ALA A 347 7.53 12.14 -15.52
CA ALA A 347 6.87 13.40 -15.18
C ALA A 347 7.74 14.64 -15.45
N PHE A 348 9.06 14.53 -15.27
CA PHE A 348 10.01 15.60 -15.60
C PHE A 348 10.08 15.91 -17.09
N ALA A 349 9.79 14.96 -17.97
CA ALA A 349 9.81 15.14 -19.41
C ALA A 349 8.75 16.12 -19.95
N ASN A 350 7.85 16.58 -19.12
CA ASN A 350 6.88 17.69 -19.29
C ASN A 350 6.08 17.66 -20.60
N ASN A 351 5.77 16.47 -21.12
CA ASN A 351 5.05 16.26 -22.36
C ASN A 351 3.70 15.59 -22.08
N THR A 352 2.64 15.98 -22.77
CA THR A 352 1.30 15.36 -22.63
C THR A 352 1.29 13.86 -22.93
N LEU A 353 2.27 13.36 -23.69
CA LEU A 353 2.47 11.95 -23.99
C LEU A 353 3.02 11.13 -22.80
N TYR A 354 3.62 11.78 -21.79
CA TYR A 354 4.31 11.05 -20.70
C TYR A 354 3.37 10.15 -19.90
N VAL A 355 2.13 10.55 -19.70
CA VAL A 355 1.16 9.74 -18.96
C VAL A 355 0.87 8.41 -19.67
N ASN A 356 0.72 8.46 -20.99
CA ASN A 356 0.51 7.25 -21.80
C ASN A 356 1.76 6.36 -21.79
N VAL A 357 2.96 6.95 -21.86
CA VAL A 357 4.24 6.21 -21.75
C VAL A 357 4.35 5.52 -20.41
N ILE A 358 3.98 6.20 -19.30
CA ILE A 358 3.96 5.56 -17.97
C ILE A 358 3.02 4.36 -17.98
N MET A 359 1.83 4.48 -18.58
CA MET A 359 0.87 3.37 -18.66
C MET A 359 1.41 2.18 -19.43
N VAL A 360 2.13 2.41 -20.54
CA VAL A 360 2.81 1.34 -21.30
C VAL A 360 3.87 0.64 -20.44
N VAL A 361 4.65 1.38 -19.68
CA VAL A 361 5.63 0.79 -18.73
C VAL A 361 4.92 -0.08 -17.69
N PHE A 362 3.76 0.34 -17.20
CA PHE A 362 2.98 -0.50 -16.27
C PHE A 362 2.46 -1.79 -16.91
N ILE A 363 2.13 -1.81 -18.19
CA ILE A 363 1.79 -3.06 -18.89
C ILE A 363 2.98 -4.04 -18.80
N ILE A 364 4.21 -3.57 -19.03
CA ILE A 364 5.42 -4.40 -18.89
C ILE A 364 5.54 -4.94 -17.46
N PHE A 365 5.31 -4.12 -16.45
CA PHE A 365 5.35 -4.54 -15.05
C PHE A 365 4.26 -5.58 -14.72
N ILE A 366 3.05 -5.46 -15.27
CA ILE A 366 1.96 -6.43 -15.11
C ILE A 366 2.34 -7.78 -15.77
N ILE A 367 2.95 -7.76 -16.95
CA ILE A 367 3.43 -8.97 -17.62
C ILE A 367 4.51 -9.66 -16.78
N TYR A 368 5.51 -8.90 -16.32
CA TYR A 368 6.57 -9.42 -15.43
C TYR A 368 5.97 -10.07 -14.18
N ARG A 369 5.05 -9.39 -13.49
CA ARG A 369 4.36 -9.91 -12.32
C ARG A 369 3.61 -11.19 -12.62
N SER A 370 2.90 -11.27 -13.76
CA SER A 370 2.17 -12.47 -14.18
C SER A 370 3.10 -13.67 -14.29
N ILE A 371 4.25 -13.49 -14.96
CA ILE A 371 5.26 -14.54 -15.14
C ILE A 371 5.77 -15.05 -13.79
N VAL A 372 6.23 -14.14 -12.93
CA VAL A 372 6.82 -14.50 -11.62
C VAL A 372 5.80 -15.19 -10.72
N SER A 373 4.55 -14.69 -10.68
CA SER A 373 3.46 -15.30 -9.87
C SER A 373 3.09 -16.71 -10.38
N ILE A 374 3.05 -16.93 -11.70
CA ILE A 374 2.77 -18.26 -12.29
C ILE A 374 3.91 -19.22 -11.96
N LEU A 375 5.16 -18.77 -12.05
CA LEU A 375 6.32 -19.61 -11.72
C LEU A 375 6.31 -20.06 -10.25
N LEU A 376 5.97 -19.15 -9.33
CA LEU A 376 5.86 -19.50 -7.91
C LEU A 376 4.69 -20.46 -7.65
N GLN A 377 3.52 -20.22 -8.28
CA GLN A 377 2.36 -21.08 -8.11
C GLN A 377 2.64 -22.52 -8.58
N ARG A 378 3.26 -22.68 -9.76
CA ARG A 378 3.63 -24.01 -10.30
C ARG A 378 4.60 -24.80 -9.42
N LYS A 379 5.41 -24.10 -8.62
CA LYS A 379 6.36 -24.75 -7.71
C LYS A 379 5.72 -25.10 -6.37
N ASN A 380 4.64 -24.43 -6.02
CA ASN A 380 3.89 -24.69 -4.80
C ASN A 380 2.76 -25.73 -4.98
N ASP A 381 2.33 -25.98 -6.25
CA ASP A 381 1.39 -27.04 -6.61
C ASP A 381 2.09 -28.41 -6.72
#